data_87722b766dd0ed247fbc874579c411c1
#
_entry.id   87722b766dd0ed247fbc874579c411c1
#
_cell.length_a   1.000
_cell.length_b   1.000
_cell.length_c   1.000
_cell.angle_alpha   90.00
_cell.angle_beta   90.00
_cell.angle_gamma   90.00
#
_symmetry.space_group_name_H-M   'P 1'
#
loop_
_entity.id
_entity.type
_entity.pdbx_description
1 polymer ?
#
loop_
_entity_poly.entity_id
_entity_poly.type
_entity_poly.pdbx_seq_one_letter_code
_entity_poly.pdbx_strand_id
1 'polypeptide(L)'
;MAALAKTATSHIADELIAQAVASIKAAEHFSFPFPHIFFRDFFPTDFYQDLLRNIPTEGYDPITGTGTRMALRLYGDNVEKIEPELRSAWAAVSAMLTSKEVERAIRIKLNDGLEIRARGDKVPSAEDLKLVAKPVVYSDSDGYQIKPHPDTRKKVVTMQLYCPADTSQQALGTTLYRASLKGLMHVGSYCLEPVKTIPFFPNVGYAFVVLKAYHSLTKMSWHGRPTIKTDRPRISILNTFYMNEHVGF
;
A
#
# COMPACT_ATOMS: atom_id res chain seq x y z
N MET A 1 25.18 -15.16 19.58
CA MET A 1 23.84 -15.43 18.97
C MET A 1 23.19 -14.17 18.39
N ALA A 2 23.09 -13.05 19.10
CA ALA A 2 22.46 -11.82 18.58
C ALA A 2 23.14 -11.24 17.31
N ALA A 3 24.46 -11.27 17.18
CA ALA A 3 25.17 -10.77 16.00
C ALA A 3 24.90 -11.62 14.74
N LEU A 4 24.84 -12.95 14.88
CA LEU A 4 24.53 -13.87 13.78
C LEU A 4 23.06 -13.70 13.30
N ALA A 5 22.13 -13.53 14.23
CA ALA A 5 20.72 -13.26 13.89
C ALA A 5 20.58 -11.93 13.15
N LYS A 6 21.29 -10.88 13.57
CA LYS A 6 21.26 -9.57 12.91
C LYS A 6 21.86 -9.63 11.49
N THR A 7 22.91 -10.41 11.28
CA THR A 7 23.52 -10.61 9.95
C THR A 7 22.57 -11.38 9.02
N ALA A 8 21.89 -12.41 9.51
CA ALA A 8 20.91 -13.17 8.72
C ALA A 8 19.71 -12.29 8.32
N THR A 9 19.17 -11.48 9.23
CA THR A 9 18.07 -10.55 8.93
C THR A 9 18.48 -9.50 7.89
N SER A 10 19.75 -9.00 7.95
CA SER A 10 20.26 -8.04 6.96
C SER A 10 20.33 -8.67 5.57
N HIS A 11 20.84 -9.90 5.43
CA HIS A 11 20.94 -10.59 4.15
C HIS A 11 19.55 -10.83 3.53
N ILE A 12 18.58 -11.27 4.32
CA ILE A 12 17.19 -11.44 3.85
C ILE A 12 16.63 -10.08 3.38
N ALA A 13 16.86 -9.01 4.13
CA ALA A 13 16.37 -7.68 3.75
C ALA A 13 16.98 -7.21 2.42
N ASP A 14 18.27 -7.44 2.16
CA ASP A 14 18.94 -7.07 0.92
C ASP A 14 18.35 -7.81 -0.30
N GLU A 15 18.07 -9.12 -0.16
CA GLU A 15 17.38 -9.89 -1.21
C GLU A 15 15.96 -9.36 -1.48
N LEU A 16 15.20 -9.07 -0.42
CA LEU A 16 13.85 -8.51 -0.54
C LEU A 16 13.88 -7.13 -1.21
N ILE A 17 14.84 -6.28 -0.87
CA ILE A 17 15.02 -4.96 -1.49
C ILE A 17 15.30 -5.12 -2.99
N ALA A 18 16.23 -6.00 -3.36
CA ALA A 18 16.58 -6.24 -4.75
C ALA A 18 15.36 -6.69 -5.57
N GLN A 19 14.60 -7.66 -5.06
CA GLN A 19 13.40 -8.18 -5.70
C GLN A 19 12.29 -7.12 -5.80
N ALA A 20 12.01 -6.38 -4.72
CA ALA A 20 11.01 -5.33 -4.70
C ALA A 20 11.33 -4.21 -5.71
N VAL A 21 12.60 -3.79 -5.77
CA VAL A 21 13.07 -2.79 -6.74
C VAL A 21 12.92 -3.30 -8.18
N ALA A 22 13.25 -4.56 -8.45
CA ALA A 22 13.08 -5.17 -9.77
C ALA A 22 11.59 -5.22 -10.16
N SER A 23 10.72 -5.66 -9.27
CA SER A 23 9.27 -5.69 -9.45
C SER A 23 8.69 -4.30 -9.75
N ILE A 24 9.07 -3.27 -8.97
CA ILE A 24 8.64 -1.89 -9.19
C ILE A 24 9.13 -1.35 -10.54
N LYS A 25 10.38 -1.61 -10.91
CA LYS A 25 10.94 -1.18 -12.21
C LYS A 25 10.19 -1.84 -13.38
N ALA A 26 9.82 -3.09 -13.27
CA ALA A 26 9.05 -3.83 -14.28
C ALA A 26 7.55 -3.49 -14.27
N ALA A 27 7.06 -2.77 -13.27
CA ALA A 27 5.64 -2.46 -13.09
C ALA A 27 5.01 -1.82 -14.33
N GLU A 28 3.76 -2.18 -14.62
CA GLU A 28 2.94 -1.48 -15.59
C GLU A 28 2.56 -0.11 -15.04
N HIS A 29 2.73 0.96 -15.84
CA HIS A 29 2.38 2.32 -15.46
C HIS A 29 1.13 2.78 -16.22
N PHE A 30 0.23 3.45 -15.49
CA PHE A 30 -1.03 3.97 -16.02
C PHE A 30 -1.20 5.42 -15.59
N SER A 31 -1.57 6.29 -16.52
CA SER A 31 -1.91 7.69 -16.24
C SER A 31 -3.40 7.95 -16.05
N PHE A 32 -4.25 6.94 -16.28
CA PHE A 32 -5.71 7.01 -16.16
C PHE A 32 -6.25 5.91 -15.23
N PRO A 33 -7.19 6.21 -14.32
CA PRO A 33 -7.86 7.49 -14.08
C PRO A 33 -6.98 8.53 -13.36
N PHE A 34 -5.90 8.12 -12.76
CA PHE A 34 -4.84 8.91 -12.13
C PHE A 34 -3.52 8.13 -12.19
N PRO A 35 -2.36 8.76 -12.00
CA PRO A 35 -1.07 8.08 -12.05
C PRO A 35 -0.98 6.95 -11.03
N HIS A 36 -0.84 5.71 -11.51
CA HIS A 36 -0.67 4.52 -10.70
C HIS A 36 0.16 3.47 -11.42
N ILE A 37 0.73 2.56 -10.64
CA ILE A 37 1.46 1.39 -11.13
C ILE A 37 0.86 0.12 -10.60
N PHE A 38 1.01 -0.96 -11.36
CA PHE A 38 0.67 -2.31 -10.96
C PHE A 38 1.89 -3.20 -11.13
N PHE A 39 2.26 -3.95 -10.11
CA PHE A 39 3.44 -4.79 -10.08
C PHE A 39 3.11 -6.20 -9.60
N ARG A 40 3.92 -7.17 -10.02
CA ARG A 40 3.79 -8.60 -9.75
C ARG A 40 5.08 -9.11 -9.13
N ASP A 41 5.01 -10.29 -8.52
CA ASP A 41 6.18 -10.96 -7.96
C ASP A 41 7.03 -10.04 -7.08
N PHE A 42 6.33 -9.34 -6.17
CA PHE A 42 6.96 -8.34 -5.31
C PHE A 42 7.96 -8.96 -4.33
N PHE A 43 7.62 -10.11 -3.79
CA PHE A 43 8.52 -10.93 -2.98
C PHE A 43 9.09 -12.08 -3.80
N PRO A 44 10.30 -12.62 -3.48
CA PRO A 44 10.72 -13.92 -3.97
C PRO A 44 9.67 -14.98 -3.67
N THR A 45 9.44 -15.91 -4.61
CA THR A 45 8.33 -16.87 -4.52
C THR A 45 8.36 -17.69 -3.22
N ASP A 46 9.53 -18.24 -2.86
CA ASP A 46 9.68 -19.05 -1.66
C ASP A 46 9.45 -18.21 -0.40
N PHE A 47 10.00 -16.99 -0.36
CA PHE A 47 9.77 -16.08 0.75
C PHE A 47 8.29 -15.71 0.89
N TYR A 48 7.58 -15.49 -0.23
CA TYR A 48 6.14 -15.21 -0.20
C TYR A 48 5.33 -16.36 0.39
N GLN A 49 5.67 -17.60 0.02
CA GLN A 49 5.02 -18.78 0.59
C GLN A 49 5.30 -18.92 2.09
N ASP A 50 6.54 -18.63 2.52
CA ASP A 50 6.89 -18.63 3.93
C ASP A 50 6.17 -17.51 4.69
N LEU A 51 6.09 -16.32 4.11
CA LEU A 51 5.37 -15.18 4.69
C LEU A 51 3.90 -15.52 4.96
N LEU A 52 3.22 -16.19 4.00
CA LEU A 52 1.82 -16.60 4.15
C LEU A 52 1.61 -17.61 5.28
N ARG A 53 2.55 -18.52 5.50
CA ARG A 53 2.52 -19.48 6.62
C ARG A 53 2.79 -18.83 7.97
N ASN A 54 3.44 -17.68 7.95
CA ASN A 54 3.93 -16.97 9.13
C ASN A 54 3.32 -15.56 9.26
N ILE A 55 2.04 -15.40 8.88
CA ILE A 55 1.30 -14.17 9.17
C ILE A 55 1.15 -14.05 10.69
N PRO A 56 1.58 -12.95 11.33
CA PRO A 56 1.41 -12.76 12.77
C PRO A 56 -0.04 -12.86 13.19
N THR A 57 -0.28 -13.45 14.33
CA THR A 57 -1.61 -13.53 14.96
C THR A 57 -1.75 -12.53 16.12
N GLU A 58 -0.63 -12.03 16.64
CA GLU A 58 -0.53 -11.08 17.74
C GLU A 58 -0.10 -9.69 17.26
N GLY A 59 -0.14 -8.71 18.15
CA GLY A 59 0.33 -7.35 17.92
C GLY A 59 -0.61 -6.46 17.09
N TYR A 60 -1.79 -6.94 16.74
CA TYR A 60 -2.77 -6.15 15.99
C TYR A 60 -3.59 -5.24 16.91
N ASP A 61 -3.73 -3.99 16.50
CA ASP A 61 -4.66 -3.03 17.13
C ASP A 61 -5.92 -2.87 16.25
N PRO A 62 -7.11 -2.76 16.84
CA PRO A 62 -8.33 -2.47 16.09
C PRO A 62 -8.30 -1.05 15.52
N ILE A 63 -8.79 -0.87 14.30
CA ILE A 63 -8.96 0.45 13.71
C ILE A 63 -10.33 1.00 14.12
N THR A 64 -10.31 2.08 14.89
CA THR A 64 -11.52 2.74 15.39
C THR A 64 -12.49 3.09 14.25
N GLY A 65 -13.76 2.78 14.44
CA GLY A 65 -14.83 3.09 13.48
C GLY A 65 -14.97 2.11 12.32
N THR A 66 -14.14 1.08 12.23
CA THR A 66 -14.25 0.06 11.15
C THR A 66 -14.85 -1.27 11.64
N GLY A 67 -14.72 -1.58 12.93
CA GLY A 67 -15.24 -2.81 13.57
C GLY A 67 -14.65 -4.13 13.07
N THR A 68 -14.15 -4.16 11.85
CA THR A 68 -13.75 -5.38 11.13
C THR A 68 -12.36 -5.29 10.52
N ARG A 69 -11.59 -4.25 10.86
CA ARG A 69 -10.20 -4.06 10.45
C ARG A 69 -9.25 -4.04 11.61
N MET A 70 -8.22 -4.86 11.53
CA MET A 70 -7.10 -4.90 12.47
C MET A 70 -5.83 -4.43 11.77
N ALA A 71 -4.93 -3.77 12.49
CA ALA A 71 -3.69 -3.21 11.98
C ALA A 71 -2.48 -3.61 12.82
N LEU A 72 -1.49 -4.22 12.19
CA LEU A 72 -0.17 -4.47 12.77
C LEU A 72 0.84 -3.52 12.12
N ARG A 73 1.35 -2.57 12.89
CA ARG A 73 2.34 -1.60 12.41
C ARG A 73 3.72 -2.24 12.35
N LEU A 74 4.42 -2.02 11.23
CA LEU A 74 5.78 -2.54 11.02
C LEU A 74 6.87 -1.44 11.14
N TYR A 75 6.58 -0.31 11.76
CA TYR A 75 7.52 0.80 11.94
C TYR A 75 7.70 1.16 13.41
N GLY A 76 8.86 1.74 13.75
CA GLY A 76 9.24 2.00 15.14
C GLY A 76 9.36 0.68 15.93
N ASP A 77 9.05 0.71 17.20
CA ASP A 77 9.19 -0.44 18.10
C ASP A 77 8.03 -1.46 17.98
N ASN A 78 7.10 -1.25 17.03
CA ASN A 78 5.93 -2.14 16.93
C ASN A 78 6.28 -3.56 16.43
N VAL A 79 7.40 -3.74 15.72
CA VAL A 79 7.88 -5.07 15.32
C VAL A 79 8.15 -5.97 16.54
N GLU A 80 8.45 -5.38 17.69
CA GLU A 80 8.65 -6.12 18.94
C GLU A 80 7.35 -6.73 19.51
N LYS A 81 6.19 -6.31 19.01
CA LYS A 81 4.88 -6.90 19.38
C LYS A 81 4.59 -8.20 18.63
N ILE A 82 5.37 -8.52 17.59
CA ILE A 82 5.23 -9.74 16.80
C ILE A 82 5.83 -10.91 17.61
N GLU A 83 5.27 -12.09 17.43
CA GLU A 83 5.76 -13.33 18.01
C GLU A 83 7.28 -13.47 17.77
N PRO A 84 8.11 -13.83 18.78
CA PRO A 84 9.56 -13.80 18.69
C PRO A 84 10.14 -14.56 17.49
N GLU A 85 9.56 -15.71 17.16
CA GLU A 85 9.98 -16.57 16.05
C GLU A 85 9.72 -15.94 14.67
N LEU A 86 8.74 -15.03 14.55
CA LEU A 86 8.36 -14.36 13.30
C LEU A 86 9.09 -13.02 13.11
N ARG A 87 9.62 -12.42 14.17
CA ARG A 87 10.20 -11.06 14.17
C ARG A 87 11.25 -10.84 13.11
N SER A 88 12.14 -11.81 12.91
CA SER A 88 13.26 -11.67 11.96
C SER A 88 12.74 -11.46 10.52
N ALA A 89 11.78 -12.27 10.08
CA ALA A 89 11.19 -12.15 8.76
C ALA A 89 10.42 -10.83 8.59
N TRP A 90 9.59 -10.47 9.58
CA TRP A 90 8.81 -9.23 9.52
C TRP A 90 9.65 -7.97 9.71
N ALA A 91 10.76 -8.05 10.44
CA ALA A 91 11.76 -6.96 10.49
C ALA A 91 12.44 -6.77 9.14
N ALA A 92 12.76 -7.85 8.41
CA ALA A 92 13.29 -7.76 7.04
C ALA A 92 12.27 -7.14 6.07
N VAL A 93 10.98 -7.51 6.16
CA VAL A 93 9.89 -6.88 5.40
C VAL A 93 9.79 -5.39 5.72
N SER A 94 9.83 -5.02 7.00
CA SER A 94 9.83 -3.61 7.42
C SER A 94 11.02 -2.85 6.85
N ALA A 95 12.23 -3.40 6.98
CA ALA A 95 13.46 -2.79 6.46
C ALA A 95 13.39 -2.58 4.94
N MET A 96 12.91 -3.57 4.19
CA MET A 96 12.70 -3.47 2.74
C MET A 96 11.71 -2.36 2.40
N LEU A 97 10.54 -2.32 3.04
CA LEU A 97 9.48 -1.35 2.74
C LEU A 97 9.86 0.10 3.13
N THR A 98 10.79 0.26 4.06
CA THR A 98 11.30 1.58 4.50
C THR A 98 12.64 1.96 3.86
N SER A 99 13.18 1.10 2.98
CA SER A 99 14.47 1.32 2.35
C SER A 99 14.44 2.50 1.36
N LYS A 100 15.60 3.15 1.21
CA LYS A 100 15.77 4.23 0.24
C LYS A 100 15.72 3.76 -1.20
N GLU A 101 16.08 2.52 -1.44
CA GLU A 101 16.05 1.88 -2.76
C GLU A 101 14.62 1.69 -3.25
N VAL A 102 13.73 1.22 -2.40
CA VAL A 102 12.29 1.08 -2.69
C VAL A 102 11.65 2.45 -2.84
N GLU A 103 11.93 3.41 -1.96
CA GLU A 103 11.48 4.79 -2.09
C GLU A 103 11.89 5.38 -3.45
N ARG A 104 13.16 5.24 -3.83
CA ARG A 104 13.68 5.73 -5.10
C ARG A 104 13.03 5.08 -6.32
N ALA A 105 12.81 3.76 -6.27
CA ALA A 105 12.13 3.04 -7.34
C ALA A 105 10.69 3.54 -7.54
N ILE A 106 9.96 3.78 -6.45
CA ILE A 106 8.60 4.36 -6.45
C ILE A 106 8.63 5.78 -7.02
N ARG A 107 9.59 6.64 -6.62
CA ARG A 107 9.74 8.00 -7.15
C ARG A 107 9.90 8.00 -8.66
N ILE A 108 10.83 7.19 -9.17
CA ILE A 108 11.09 7.09 -10.61
C ILE A 108 9.83 6.64 -11.36
N LYS A 109 9.15 5.62 -10.86
CA LYS A 109 8.00 5.01 -11.54
C LYS A 109 6.75 5.89 -11.52
N LEU A 110 6.57 6.71 -10.47
CA LEU A 110 5.41 7.59 -10.28
C LEU A 110 5.75 9.07 -10.46
N ASN A 111 6.86 9.39 -11.14
CA ASN A 111 7.35 10.77 -11.25
C ASN A 111 6.31 11.73 -11.83
N ASP A 112 5.56 11.32 -12.85
CA ASP A 112 4.49 12.14 -13.45
C ASP A 112 3.40 12.55 -12.44
N GLY A 113 3.01 11.64 -11.57
CA GLY A 113 2.08 11.90 -10.48
C GLY A 113 2.68 12.78 -9.39
N LEU A 114 3.95 12.54 -9.03
CA LEU A 114 4.66 13.34 -8.03
C LEU A 114 4.88 14.78 -8.51
N GLU A 115 5.11 15.01 -9.80
CA GLU A 115 5.18 16.34 -10.39
C GLU A 115 3.83 17.10 -10.32
N ILE A 116 2.71 16.40 -10.58
CA ILE A 116 1.37 16.98 -10.38
C ILE A 116 1.18 17.35 -8.90
N ARG A 117 1.61 16.46 -8.00
CA ARG A 117 1.52 16.66 -6.56
C ARG A 117 2.36 17.86 -6.10
N ALA A 118 3.62 17.93 -6.51
CA ALA A 118 4.54 19.00 -6.14
C ALA A 118 3.99 20.38 -6.53
N ARG A 119 3.51 20.51 -7.79
CA ARG A 119 2.88 21.78 -8.25
C ARG A 119 1.69 22.19 -7.40
N GLY A 120 0.80 21.24 -7.03
CA GLY A 120 -0.38 21.54 -6.21
C GLY A 120 -0.05 21.88 -4.76
N ASP A 121 0.98 21.26 -4.20
CA ASP A 121 1.47 21.54 -2.84
C ASP A 121 2.45 22.74 -2.80
N LYS A 122 2.76 23.36 -3.97
CA LYS A 122 3.72 24.47 -4.12
C LYS A 122 5.12 24.12 -3.63
N VAL A 123 5.55 22.89 -3.90
CA VAL A 123 6.90 22.38 -3.67
C VAL A 123 7.68 22.52 -4.99
N PRO A 124 8.98 22.90 -4.98
CA PRO A 124 9.72 23.21 -6.21
C PRO A 124 9.76 22.07 -7.24
N SER A 125 9.91 20.82 -6.78
CA SER A 125 9.97 19.65 -7.66
C SER A 125 9.43 18.39 -6.97
N ALA A 126 9.24 17.30 -7.73
CA ALA A 126 8.89 15.99 -7.19
C ALA A 126 9.97 15.46 -6.20
N GLU A 127 11.23 15.78 -6.44
CA GLU A 127 12.35 15.35 -5.58
C GLU A 127 12.29 15.99 -4.18
N ASP A 128 11.73 17.20 -4.06
CA ASP A 128 11.60 17.91 -2.79
C ASP A 128 10.43 17.42 -1.94
N LEU A 129 9.56 16.60 -2.48
CA LEU A 129 8.50 15.96 -1.71
C LEU A 129 9.11 14.97 -0.71
N LYS A 130 8.82 15.12 0.56
CA LYS A 130 9.21 14.11 1.55
C LYS A 130 8.35 12.86 1.41
N LEU A 131 8.98 11.69 1.49
CA LEU A 131 8.34 10.39 1.49
C LEU A 131 8.82 9.57 2.69
N VAL A 132 8.03 9.58 3.76
CA VAL A 132 8.31 8.81 4.97
C VAL A 132 7.43 7.57 4.97
N ALA A 133 8.03 6.42 4.77
CA ALA A 133 7.34 5.14 4.70
C ALA A 133 6.86 4.67 6.07
N LYS A 134 5.58 4.24 6.16
CA LYS A 134 4.99 3.63 7.36
C LYS A 134 4.19 2.39 6.96
N PRO A 135 4.84 1.23 6.90
CA PRO A 135 4.19 -0.02 6.53
C PRO A 135 3.30 -0.57 7.66
N VAL A 136 2.14 -1.12 7.26
CA VAL A 136 1.13 -1.70 8.15
C VAL A 136 0.56 -2.95 7.51
N VAL A 137 0.49 -4.05 8.24
CA VAL A 137 -0.30 -5.23 7.84
C VAL A 137 -1.74 -5.00 8.27
N TYR A 138 -2.66 -5.13 7.33
CA TYR A 138 -4.09 -5.11 7.62
C TYR A 138 -4.69 -6.50 7.50
N SER A 139 -5.49 -6.84 8.49
CA SER A 139 -6.40 -7.98 8.48
C SER A 139 -7.83 -7.46 8.43
N ASP A 140 -8.48 -7.61 7.28
CA ASP A 140 -9.85 -7.18 7.05
C ASP A 140 -10.78 -8.41 7.14
N SER A 141 -11.76 -8.38 8.03
CA SER A 141 -12.75 -9.43 8.20
C SER A 141 -14.02 -9.18 7.39
N ASP A 142 -14.93 -10.16 7.40
CA ASP A 142 -16.23 -10.04 6.75
C ASP A 142 -16.97 -8.75 7.14
N GLY A 143 -17.66 -8.15 6.18
CA GLY A 143 -18.36 -6.89 6.34
C GLY A 143 -17.49 -5.63 6.22
N TYR A 144 -16.15 -5.74 6.14
CA TYR A 144 -15.30 -4.56 5.94
C TYR A 144 -15.58 -3.90 4.58
N GLN A 145 -15.69 -2.59 4.59
CA GLN A 145 -15.81 -1.77 3.37
C GLN A 145 -15.05 -0.46 3.53
N ILE A 146 -14.68 0.12 2.42
CA ILE A 146 -14.20 1.49 2.37
C ILE A 146 -14.83 2.18 1.16
N LYS A 147 -15.68 3.17 1.45
CA LYS A 147 -16.35 3.95 0.39
C LYS A 147 -15.31 4.65 -0.48
N PRO A 148 -15.62 4.92 -1.77
CA PRO A 148 -14.73 5.68 -2.62
C PRO A 148 -14.29 6.98 -1.96
N HIS A 149 -12.98 7.18 -1.85
CA HIS A 149 -12.37 8.35 -1.23
C HIS A 149 -11.01 8.62 -1.88
N PRO A 150 -10.53 9.85 -1.91
CA PRO A 150 -9.13 10.16 -2.06
C PRO A 150 -8.51 10.13 -0.67
N ASP A 151 -7.33 9.58 -0.53
CA ASP A 151 -6.60 9.54 0.75
C ASP A 151 -6.41 10.93 1.37
N THR A 152 -6.00 10.98 2.64
CA THR A 152 -5.77 12.26 3.34
C THR A 152 -4.59 13.02 2.71
N ARG A 153 -4.59 14.37 2.86
CA ARG A 153 -3.51 15.25 2.34
C ARG A 153 -2.13 14.87 2.86
N LYS A 154 -2.06 14.31 4.05
CA LYS A 154 -0.81 13.94 4.72
C LYS A 154 -0.06 12.79 4.03
N LYS A 155 -0.78 11.95 3.25
CA LYS A 155 -0.21 10.88 2.44
C LYS A 155 0.25 11.42 1.09
N VAL A 156 1.43 11.02 0.65
CA VAL A 156 1.99 11.39 -0.67
C VAL A 156 1.83 10.25 -1.66
N VAL A 157 2.20 9.03 -1.25
CA VAL A 157 2.02 7.81 -2.04
C VAL A 157 1.35 6.76 -1.17
N THR A 158 0.41 6.03 -1.74
CA THR A 158 -0.17 4.82 -1.17
C THR A 158 0.25 3.64 -2.00
N MET A 159 0.90 2.66 -1.38
CA MET A 159 1.33 1.41 -1.98
C MET A 159 0.68 0.26 -1.21
N GLN A 160 0.02 -0.66 -1.88
CA GLN A 160 -0.61 -1.81 -1.25
C GLN A 160 -0.16 -3.11 -1.91
N LEU A 161 0.23 -4.07 -1.07
CA LEU A 161 0.62 -5.42 -1.43
C LEU A 161 -0.48 -6.38 -0.98
N TYR A 162 -0.83 -7.32 -1.84
CA TYR A 162 -1.85 -8.31 -1.57
C TYR A 162 -1.23 -9.63 -1.14
N CYS A 163 -1.78 -10.22 -0.08
CA CYS A 163 -1.27 -11.44 0.53
C CYS A 163 -2.33 -12.56 0.61
N PRO A 164 -3.10 -12.86 -0.44
CA PRO A 164 -3.92 -14.05 -0.44
C PRO A 164 -3.06 -15.29 -0.71
N ALA A 165 -3.51 -16.45 -0.19
CA ALA A 165 -2.85 -17.72 -0.46
C ALA A 165 -3.07 -18.21 -1.91
N ASP A 166 -4.21 -17.86 -2.48
CA ASP A 166 -4.65 -18.30 -3.81
C ASP A 166 -5.57 -17.26 -4.47
N THR A 167 -6.14 -17.59 -5.60
CA THR A 167 -7.03 -16.69 -6.36
C THR A 167 -8.49 -16.72 -5.92
N SER A 168 -8.87 -17.49 -4.90
CA SER A 168 -10.28 -17.61 -4.44
C SER A 168 -10.83 -16.28 -3.90
N GLN A 169 -9.96 -15.41 -3.39
CA GLN A 169 -10.31 -14.09 -2.91
C GLN A 169 -10.14 -12.97 -3.96
N GLN A 170 -9.96 -13.29 -5.25
CA GLN A 170 -9.66 -12.29 -6.31
C GLN A 170 -10.67 -11.13 -6.37
N ALA A 171 -11.93 -11.36 -6.01
CA ALA A 171 -12.96 -10.34 -5.99
C ALA A 171 -12.78 -9.28 -4.87
N LEU A 172 -11.91 -9.54 -3.88
CA LEU A 172 -11.66 -8.65 -2.74
C LEU A 172 -10.64 -7.56 -3.05
N GLY A 173 -10.49 -7.21 -4.31
CA GLY A 173 -9.56 -6.19 -4.79
C GLY A 173 -9.97 -4.76 -4.47
N THR A 174 -9.21 -3.81 -4.97
CA THR A 174 -9.46 -2.37 -4.82
C THR A 174 -9.94 -1.79 -6.14
N THR A 175 -11.03 -1.04 -6.12
CA THR A 175 -11.58 -0.37 -7.30
C THR A 175 -11.09 1.07 -7.37
N LEU A 176 -10.60 1.45 -8.55
CA LEU A 176 -10.22 2.81 -8.91
C LEU A 176 -11.39 3.48 -9.62
N TYR A 177 -11.63 4.74 -9.31
CA TYR A 177 -12.76 5.50 -9.83
C TYR A 177 -12.29 6.79 -10.51
N ARG A 178 -13.12 7.32 -11.38
CA ARG A 178 -13.02 8.68 -11.90
C ARG A 178 -14.25 9.51 -11.52
N ALA A 179 -14.08 10.81 -11.42
CA ALA A 179 -15.23 11.72 -11.38
C ALA A 179 -15.88 11.76 -12.77
N SER A 180 -17.20 11.62 -12.83
CA SER A 180 -17.98 11.66 -14.06
C SER A 180 -18.83 12.91 -14.13
N LEU A 181 -18.85 13.57 -15.32
CA LEU A 181 -19.76 14.69 -15.57
C LEU A 181 -21.24 14.28 -15.51
N LYS A 182 -21.54 13.02 -15.89
CA LYS A 182 -22.91 12.47 -15.78
C LYS A 182 -23.41 12.46 -14.35
N GLY A 183 -22.50 12.42 -13.45
CA GLY A 183 -22.78 12.35 -12.07
C GLY A 183 -22.92 13.68 -11.36
N LEU A 184 -22.43 14.77 -11.88
CA LEU A 184 -22.76 16.13 -11.41
C LEU A 184 -24.28 16.46 -11.53
N MET A 185 -25.01 15.69 -12.34
CA MET A 185 -26.46 15.86 -12.53
C MET A 185 -27.29 15.10 -11.46
N HIS A 186 -26.70 14.32 -10.58
CA HIS A 186 -27.37 13.66 -9.46
C HIS A 186 -27.02 14.38 -8.16
N VAL A 187 -27.90 15.24 -7.73
CA VAL A 187 -27.79 15.96 -6.45
C VAL A 187 -27.64 14.96 -5.30
N GLY A 188 -26.48 14.96 -4.64
CA GLY A 188 -26.26 14.26 -3.37
C GLY A 188 -25.36 13.01 -3.40
N SER A 189 -24.87 12.54 -4.53
CA SER A 189 -23.86 11.50 -4.60
C SER A 189 -22.62 12.00 -5.33
N TYR A 190 -21.41 11.67 -4.80
CA TYR A 190 -20.19 11.82 -5.58
C TYR A 190 -20.33 10.90 -6.80
N CYS A 191 -20.45 11.46 -7.97
CA CYS A 191 -20.68 10.72 -9.18
C CYS A 191 -19.39 10.14 -9.68
N LEU A 192 -19.02 9.07 -9.05
CA LEU A 192 -17.82 8.32 -9.34
C LEU A 192 -18.19 7.10 -10.18
N GLU A 193 -17.53 6.97 -11.31
CA GLU A 193 -17.61 5.79 -12.15
C GLU A 193 -16.45 4.85 -11.82
N PRO A 194 -16.69 3.55 -11.56
CA PRO A 194 -15.63 2.57 -11.46
C PRO A 194 -14.93 2.43 -12.83
N VAL A 195 -13.60 2.48 -12.82
CA VAL A 195 -12.78 2.38 -14.04
C VAL A 195 -12.09 1.04 -14.13
N LYS A 196 -11.47 0.62 -13.02
CA LYS A 196 -10.67 -0.59 -12.96
C LYS A 196 -10.71 -1.17 -11.55
N THR A 197 -10.88 -2.47 -11.44
CA THR A 197 -10.63 -3.18 -10.17
C THR A 197 -9.30 -3.90 -10.28
N ILE A 198 -8.42 -3.63 -9.33
CA ILE A 198 -7.15 -4.34 -9.17
C ILE A 198 -7.47 -5.62 -8.41
N PRO A 199 -7.36 -6.81 -9.06
CA PRO A 199 -7.78 -8.06 -8.43
C PRO A 199 -6.88 -8.42 -7.26
N PHE A 200 -7.45 -9.06 -6.24
CA PHE A 200 -6.71 -9.50 -5.06
C PHE A 200 -5.99 -10.82 -5.34
N PHE A 201 -4.88 -10.74 -6.06
CA PHE A 201 -4.06 -11.90 -6.44
C PHE A 201 -2.84 -12.07 -5.54
N PRO A 202 -2.29 -13.30 -5.45
CA PRO A 202 -1.06 -13.59 -4.73
C PRO A 202 0.13 -12.75 -5.23
N ASN A 203 0.93 -12.23 -4.32
CA ASN A 203 2.21 -11.57 -4.58
C ASN A 203 2.15 -10.42 -5.59
N VAL A 204 1.02 -9.72 -5.65
CA VAL A 204 0.87 -8.53 -6.49
C VAL A 204 0.60 -7.29 -5.63
N GLY A 205 0.80 -6.13 -6.23
CA GLY A 205 0.47 -4.88 -5.58
C GLY A 205 0.29 -3.74 -6.57
N TYR A 206 -0.06 -2.60 -6.02
CA TYR A 206 -0.19 -1.37 -6.76
C TYR A 206 0.27 -0.19 -5.89
N ALA A 207 0.66 0.88 -6.55
CA ALA A 207 0.92 2.14 -5.87
C ALA A 207 0.40 3.32 -6.70
N PHE A 208 0.02 4.39 -6.02
CA PHE A 208 -0.43 5.61 -6.66
C PHE A 208 -0.06 6.85 -5.86
N VAL A 209 0.05 7.98 -6.54
CA VAL A 209 0.22 9.28 -5.90
C VAL A 209 -1.12 9.79 -5.41
N VAL A 210 -1.16 10.25 -4.15
CA VAL A 210 -2.37 10.81 -3.55
C VAL A 210 -2.62 12.21 -4.12
N LEU A 211 -3.61 12.32 -5.00
CA LEU A 211 -4.01 13.57 -5.65
C LEU A 211 -5.40 14.01 -5.17
N LYS A 212 -5.51 15.27 -4.81
CA LYS A 212 -6.75 15.95 -4.40
C LYS A 212 -7.20 16.94 -5.47
N ALA A 213 -8.37 17.53 -5.32
CA ALA A 213 -8.93 18.49 -6.27
C ALA A 213 -7.98 19.67 -6.55
N TYR A 214 -7.26 20.16 -5.54
CA TYR A 214 -6.33 21.29 -5.71
C TYR A 214 -5.00 20.90 -6.40
N HIS A 215 -4.72 19.59 -6.56
CA HIS A 215 -3.63 19.10 -7.39
C HIS A 215 -4.08 18.94 -8.84
N SER A 216 -5.25 18.32 -9.05
CA SER A 216 -5.84 18.11 -10.36
C SER A 216 -7.31 17.70 -10.22
N LEU A 217 -8.22 18.43 -10.84
CA LEU A 217 -9.65 18.10 -10.81
C LEU A 217 -9.97 16.78 -11.54
N THR A 218 -9.20 16.45 -12.57
CA THR A 218 -9.45 15.27 -13.41
C THR A 218 -8.71 14.02 -12.98
N LYS A 219 -7.66 14.17 -12.15
CA LYS A 219 -6.78 13.07 -11.72
C LYS A 219 -6.81 12.83 -10.20
N MET A 220 -7.92 13.14 -9.55
CA MET A 220 -8.06 12.80 -8.12
C MET A 220 -7.96 11.28 -7.93
N SER A 221 -7.18 10.86 -6.93
CA SER A 221 -6.89 9.44 -6.67
C SER A 221 -8.05 8.72 -5.94
N TRP A 222 -9.24 8.75 -6.53
CA TRP A 222 -10.42 8.09 -5.99
C TRP A 222 -10.29 6.58 -6.04
N HIS A 223 -10.35 5.95 -4.89
CA HIS A 223 -10.31 4.50 -4.77
C HIS A 223 -11.17 4.03 -3.60
N GLY A 224 -11.54 2.77 -3.62
CA GLY A 224 -12.37 2.19 -2.58
C GLY A 224 -12.50 0.69 -2.71
N ARG A 225 -13.26 0.10 -1.81
CA ARG A 225 -13.56 -1.32 -1.82
C ARG A 225 -15.02 -1.52 -1.41
N PRO A 226 -15.78 -2.27 -2.20
CA PRO A 226 -17.10 -2.74 -1.80
C PRO A 226 -17.01 -3.54 -0.49
N THR A 227 -18.15 -3.73 0.17
CA THR A 227 -18.22 -4.62 1.32
C THR A 227 -17.69 -5.99 0.95
N ILE A 228 -16.67 -6.44 1.67
CA ILE A 228 -16.11 -7.78 1.47
C ILE A 228 -17.01 -8.80 2.14
N LYS A 229 -17.16 -9.94 1.46
CA LYS A 229 -17.78 -11.14 2.01
C LYS A 229 -16.75 -12.25 1.95
N THR A 230 -16.35 -12.76 3.08
CA THR A 230 -15.26 -13.72 3.17
C THR A 230 -15.38 -14.54 4.45
N ASP A 231 -15.04 -15.80 4.36
CA ASP A 231 -14.94 -16.75 5.48
C ASP A 231 -13.55 -16.72 6.17
N ARG A 232 -12.59 -16.06 5.55
CA ARG A 232 -11.21 -15.90 6.08
C ARG A 232 -10.71 -14.47 5.90
N PRO A 233 -9.82 -13.99 6.77
CA PRO A 233 -9.31 -12.63 6.72
C PRO A 233 -8.64 -12.31 5.37
N ARG A 234 -8.87 -11.10 4.89
CA ARG A 234 -8.16 -10.52 3.76
C ARG A 234 -6.89 -9.83 4.28
N ILE A 235 -5.73 -10.42 4.03
CA ILE A 235 -4.45 -9.89 4.49
C ILE A 235 -3.81 -9.04 3.40
N SER A 236 -3.39 -7.84 3.75
CA SER A 236 -2.64 -6.95 2.86
C SER A 236 -1.63 -6.11 3.63
N ILE A 237 -0.52 -5.74 2.98
CA ILE A 237 0.46 -4.82 3.52
C ILE A 237 0.25 -3.47 2.83
N LEU A 238 -0.03 -2.44 3.60
CA LEU A 238 -0.14 -1.06 3.12
C LEU A 238 1.13 -0.31 3.52
N ASN A 239 1.95 0.09 2.55
CA ASN A 239 3.07 0.99 2.78
C ASN A 239 2.65 2.41 2.35
N THR A 240 2.38 3.25 3.31
CA THR A 240 2.02 4.65 3.04
C THR A 240 3.23 5.55 3.23
N PHE A 241 3.51 6.36 2.22
CA PHE A 241 4.55 7.39 2.30
C PHE A 241 3.90 8.71 2.70
N TYR A 242 4.30 9.23 3.85
CA TYR A 242 3.79 10.47 4.42
C TYR A 242 4.73 11.66 4.16
N MET A 243 4.18 12.88 4.23
CA MET A 243 4.93 14.11 4.03
C MET A 243 5.89 14.46 5.18
N ASN A 244 5.78 13.79 6.33
CA ASN A 244 6.69 13.95 7.49
C ASN A 244 6.54 12.78 8.47
N GLU A 245 7.47 12.70 9.43
CA GLU A 245 7.55 11.63 10.43
C GLU A 245 6.45 11.69 11.49
N HIS A 246 5.92 12.88 11.77
CA HIS A 246 4.93 13.10 12.84
C HIS A 246 3.50 12.74 12.44
N VAL A 247 3.29 12.31 11.21
CA VAL A 247 2.00 11.94 10.66
C VAL A 247 1.92 10.43 10.51
N GLY A 248 0.84 9.87 10.93
CA GLY A 248 0.55 8.43 10.92
C GLY A 248 -0.29 8.11 12.15
N PHE A 249 -0.94 6.98 12.17
CA PHE A 249 -1.81 6.56 13.28
C PHE A 249 -1.08 6.45 14.59
#